data_c85a94425b1b0234348f426b43ad720b
#
_entry.id   c85a94425b1b0234348f426b43ad720b
#
_cell.length_a   1.000
_cell.length_b   1.000
_cell.length_c   1.000
_cell.angle_alpha   90.00
_cell.angle_beta   90.00
_cell.angle_gamma   90.00
#
_symmetry.space_group_name_H-M   'P 1'
#
loop_
_entity.id
_entity.type
_entity.pdbx_description
1 polymer ?
#
loop_
_entity_poly.entity_id
_entity_poly.type
_entity_poly.pdbx_seq_one_letter_code
_entity_poly.pdbx_strand_id
1 'polypeptide(L)'
;QTRCVGAQRSKGLWELNFERADGSLFSIRAKALVNAAGPWVAKFIKEDLKLDSPYGIRLIQGSHLIVPKLYDAPNAFILQNEDQRIVFTIPYLDQFTIIGTTDREYTGDPAKVSITEAETDYLLNVVNSHFKQQLSRDDILRTYSGVRPLCNDESDNPSAVTRDYTLSLSGASGEAPLLSVFGGKLTTYRKLAESAMAQLTPFFTQIKPSWTAAATLPGGEDMTTPQALS
;
A
#
# COMPACT_ATOMS: atom_id res chain seq x y z
N GLN A 1 -8.57 -8.92 -15.53
CA GLN A 1 -7.67 -9.27 -14.42
C GLN A 1 -6.81 -10.46 -14.85
N THR A 2 -5.53 -10.43 -14.45
CA THR A 2 -4.57 -11.49 -14.79
C THR A 2 -3.70 -11.75 -13.56
N ARG A 3 -3.54 -13.01 -13.18
CA ARG A 3 -2.72 -13.45 -12.05
C ARG A 3 -1.47 -14.16 -12.55
N CYS A 4 -0.30 -13.83 -11.98
CA CYS A 4 0.89 -14.65 -12.15
C CYS A 4 0.76 -15.86 -11.22
N VAL A 5 0.83 -17.07 -11.80
CA VAL A 5 0.64 -18.34 -11.08
C VAL A 5 1.93 -19.15 -10.97
N GLY A 6 3.03 -18.61 -11.43
CA GLY A 6 4.37 -19.18 -11.29
C GLY A 6 5.36 -18.49 -12.20
N ALA A 7 6.62 -18.50 -11.80
CA ALA A 7 7.73 -18.03 -12.61
C ALA A 7 9.02 -18.79 -12.27
N GLN A 8 9.86 -19.00 -13.27
CA GLN A 8 11.17 -19.63 -13.11
C GLN A 8 12.21 -18.97 -14.01
N ARG A 9 13.47 -19.03 -13.58
CA ARG A 9 14.60 -18.61 -14.43
C ARG A 9 14.95 -19.70 -15.43
N SER A 10 15.10 -19.32 -16.70
CA SER A 10 15.50 -20.23 -17.79
C SER A 10 16.32 -19.46 -18.82
N LYS A 11 17.53 -19.91 -19.11
CA LYS A 11 18.42 -19.34 -20.16
C LYS A 11 18.61 -17.82 -20.06
N GLY A 12 18.80 -17.29 -18.85
CA GLY A 12 19.00 -15.85 -18.61
C GLY A 12 17.74 -14.99 -18.73
N LEU A 13 16.57 -15.61 -18.75
CA LEU A 13 15.27 -14.94 -18.76
C LEU A 13 14.39 -15.49 -17.63
N TRP A 14 13.36 -14.74 -17.28
CA TRP A 14 12.20 -15.24 -16.55
C TRP A 14 11.20 -15.84 -17.52
N GLU A 15 10.69 -17.02 -17.23
CA GLU A 15 9.49 -17.63 -17.84
C GLU A 15 8.37 -17.54 -16.82
N LEU A 16 7.31 -16.77 -17.17
CA LEU A 16 6.19 -16.48 -16.25
C LEU A 16 4.91 -17.08 -16.81
N ASN A 17 4.13 -17.72 -15.94
CA ASN A 17 2.83 -18.28 -16.29
C ASN A 17 1.73 -17.42 -15.67
N PHE A 18 0.73 -17.11 -16.47
CA PHE A 18 -0.38 -16.25 -16.10
C PHE A 18 -1.72 -16.95 -16.31
N GLU A 19 -2.66 -16.64 -15.45
CA GLU A 19 -4.06 -17.04 -15.54
C GLU A 19 -4.92 -15.79 -15.71
N ARG A 20 -5.80 -15.78 -16.73
CA ARG A 20 -6.78 -14.73 -16.93
C ARG A 20 -8.05 -15.00 -16.10
N ALA A 21 -8.92 -14.00 -16.04
CA ALA A 21 -10.20 -14.12 -15.32
C ALA A 21 -11.13 -15.22 -15.85
N ASP A 22 -10.98 -15.60 -17.12
CA ASP A 22 -11.70 -16.70 -17.77
C ASP A 22 -11.07 -18.07 -17.54
N GLY A 23 -10.01 -18.16 -16.73
CA GLY A 23 -9.25 -19.39 -16.46
C GLY A 23 -8.25 -19.78 -17.54
N SER A 24 -8.14 -19.03 -18.65
CA SER A 24 -7.16 -19.34 -19.69
C SER A 24 -5.73 -19.04 -19.22
N LEU A 25 -4.81 -19.93 -19.60
CA LEU A 25 -3.39 -19.81 -19.25
C LEU A 25 -2.58 -19.29 -20.43
N PHE A 26 -1.54 -18.50 -20.14
CA PHE A 26 -0.54 -18.12 -21.11
C PHE A 26 0.80 -17.87 -20.43
N SER A 27 1.88 -17.88 -21.20
CA SER A 27 3.22 -17.63 -20.70
C SER A 27 3.88 -16.46 -21.42
N ILE A 28 4.74 -15.75 -20.71
CA ILE A 28 5.61 -14.72 -21.29
C ILE A 28 7.05 -14.93 -20.81
N ARG A 29 7.99 -14.35 -21.55
CA ARG A 29 9.42 -14.32 -21.19
C ARG A 29 9.84 -12.89 -20.94
N ALA A 30 10.61 -12.66 -19.87
CA ALA A 30 11.05 -11.34 -19.46
C ALA A 30 12.53 -11.33 -19.05
N LYS A 31 13.20 -10.19 -19.30
CA LYS A 31 14.61 -9.99 -18.92
C LYS A 31 14.77 -9.69 -17.42
N ALA A 32 13.73 -9.20 -16.79
CA ALA A 32 13.69 -8.92 -15.35
C ALA A 32 12.29 -9.17 -14.82
N LEU A 33 12.17 -9.47 -13.52
CA LEU A 33 10.92 -9.56 -12.81
C LEU A 33 10.92 -8.55 -11.67
N VAL A 34 9.88 -7.70 -11.61
CA VAL A 34 9.65 -6.78 -10.49
C VAL A 34 8.46 -7.28 -9.70
N ASN A 35 8.71 -7.65 -8.46
CA ASN A 35 7.69 -8.05 -7.51
C ASN A 35 7.30 -6.85 -6.64
N ALA A 36 6.26 -6.15 -7.05
CA ALA A 36 5.64 -5.03 -6.32
C ALA A 36 4.26 -5.42 -5.77
N ALA A 37 4.11 -6.66 -5.31
CA ALA A 37 2.83 -7.24 -4.90
C ALA A 37 2.34 -6.77 -3.52
N GLY A 38 2.98 -5.77 -2.89
CA GLY A 38 2.56 -5.18 -1.62
C GLY A 38 2.39 -6.23 -0.52
N PRO A 39 1.18 -6.44 0.04
CA PRO A 39 0.95 -7.41 1.11
C PRO A 39 1.32 -8.86 0.75
N TRP A 40 1.37 -9.19 -0.52
CA TRP A 40 1.65 -10.54 -1.02
C TRP A 40 3.10 -10.73 -1.50
N VAL A 41 3.98 -9.73 -1.35
CA VAL A 41 5.36 -9.78 -1.87
C VAL A 41 6.13 -11.02 -1.39
N ALA A 42 6.14 -11.29 -0.08
CA ALA A 42 6.84 -12.43 0.50
C ALA A 42 6.17 -13.76 0.13
N LYS A 43 4.83 -13.80 0.11
CA LYS A 43 4.05 -14.96 -0.32
C LYS A 43 4.37 -15.34 -1.76
N PHE A 44 4.40 -14.37 -2.67
CA PHE A 44 4.73 -14.59 -4.08
C PHE A 44 6.15 -15.18 -4.23
N ILE A 45 7.14 -14.65 -3.52
CA ILE A 45 8.51 -15.20 -3.54
C ILE A 45 8.52 -16.67 -3.12
N LYS A 46 7.84 -16.99 -2.01
CA LYS A 46 7.85 -18.33 -1.43
C LYS A 46 7.00 -19.33 -2.20
N GLU A 47 5.77 -18.96 -2.54
CA GLU A 47 4.78 -19.88 -3.10
C GLU A 47 4.82 -19.98 -4.62
N ASP A 48 5.03 -18.87 -5.34
CA ASP A 48 4.98 -18.86 -6.79
C ASP A 48 6.38 -18.95 -7.44
N LEU A 49 7.41 -18.37 -6.80
CA LEU A 49 8.79 -18.46 -7.30
C LEU A 49 9.60 -19.58 -6.68
N LYS A 50 9.15 -20.19 -5.56
CA LYS A 50 9.87 -21.21 -4.78
C LYS A 50 11.26 -20.76 -4.33
N LEU A 51 11.39 -19.49 -3.96
CA LEU A 51 12.61 -18.87 -3.45
C LEU A 51 12.45 -18.46 -1.99
N ASP A 52 13.58 -18.30 -1.30
CA ASP A 52 13.57 -17.72 0.04
C ASP A 52 13.40 -16.20 -0.05
N SER A 53 12.52 -15.67 0.80
CA SER A 53 12.33 -14.23 0.91
C SER A 53 13.36 -13.63 1.86
N PRO A 54 14.11 -12.58 1.47
CA PRO A 54 15.12 -11.97 2.33
C PRO A 54 14.49 -11.19 3.49
N TYR A 55 13.22 -10.80 3.38
CA TYR A 55 12.49 -10.04 4.39
C TYR A 55 11.09 -10.62 4.60
N GLY A 56 10.60 -10.48 5.84
CA GLY A 56 9.19 -10.69 6.17
C GLY A 56 8.33 -9.45 5.90
N ILE A 57 7.02 -9.66 5.94
CA ILE A 57 6.04 -8.57 5.91
C ILE A 57 5.16 -8.70 7.15
N ARG A 58 5.03 -7.60 7.89
CA ARG A 58 3.99 -7.42 8.92
C ARG A 58 2.83 -6.66 8.30
N LEU A 59 1.63 -7.17 8.48
CA LEU A 59 0.41 -6.50 8.02
C LEU A 59 -0.17 -5.71 9.18
N ILE A 60 -0.31 -4.40 8.99
CA ILE A 60 -0.94 -3.51 9.97
C ILE A 60 -2.25 -3.00 9.38
N GLN A 61 -3.35 -3.44 9.99
CA GLN A 61 -4.69 -2.99 9.63
C GLN A 61 -4.89 -1.54 10.06
N GLY A 62 -5.52 -0.76 9.19
CA GLY A 62 -6.03 0.57 9.49
C GLY A 62 -7.46 0.69 9.00
N SER A 63 -8.36 1.10 9.89
CA SER A 63 -9.79 1.20 9.64
C SER A 63 -10.28 2.62 9.79
N HIS A 64 -11.34 2.96 9.05
CA HIS A 64 -11.94 4.28 9.02
C HIS A 64 -13.46 4.19 9.07
N LEU A 65 -14.09 5.21 9.69
CA LEU A 65 -15.52 5.44 9.67
C LEU A 65 -15.84 6.63 8.76
N ILE A 66 -16.96 6.59 8.08
CA ILE A 66 -17.58 7.73 7.42
C ILE A 66 -18.88 8.02 8.14
N VAL A 67 -19.01 9.23 8.65
CA VAL A 67 -20.18 9.71 9.40
C VAL A 67 -20.73 10.98 8.76
N PRO A 68 -21.96 11.43 9.09
CA PRO A 68 -22.43 12.76 8.72
C PRO A 68 -21.46 13.83 9.18
N LYS A 69 -21.52 15.00 8.54
CA LYS A 69 -20.64 16.12 8.83
C LYS A 69 -20.63 16.45 10.32
N LEU A 70 -19.45 16.38 10.92
CA LEU A 70 -19.26 16.56 12.37
C LEU A 70 -18.99 18.03 12.75
N TYR A 71 -18.46 18.83 11.83
CA TYR A 71 -18.11 20.23 12.06
C TYR A 71 -18.05 21.01 10.73
N ASP A 72 -18.13 22.36 10.80
CA ASP A 72 -18.17 23.22 9.62
C ASP A 72 -16.81 23.75 9.18
N ALA A 73 -15.75 23.60 10.00
CA ALA A 73 -14.42 24.02 9.63
C ALA A 73 -13.88 23.19 8.43
N PRO A 74 -13.21 23.83 7.45
CA PRO A 74 -12.66 23.13 6.29
C PRO A 74 -11.39 22.33 6.62
N ASN A 75 -10.87 22.44 7.83
CA ASN A 75 -9.60 21.85 8.23
C ASN A 75 -9.79 20.41 8.73
N ALA A 76 -8.84 19.55 8.46
CA ALA A 76 -8.71 18.29 9.17
C ALA A 76 -8.13 18.53 10.57
N PHE A 77 -8.57 17.73 11.54
CA PHE A 77 -8.01 17.73 12.90
C PHE A 77 -7.20 16.46 13.16
N ILE A 78 -6.15 16.63 13.95
CA ILE A 78 -5.32 15.55 14.48
C ILE A 78 -5.65 15.42 15.95
N LEU A 79 -6.29 14.31 16.32
CA LEU A 79 -6.68 14.02 17.69
C LEU A 79 -5.57 13.17 18.31
N GLN A 80 -4.89 13.72 19.33
CA GLN A 80 -3.87 13.03 20.10
C GLN A 80 -4.51 12.36 21.30
N ASN A 81 -4.23 11.08 21.51
CA ASN A 81 -4.84 10.30 22.56
C ASN A 81 -3.83 9.90 23.63
N GLU A 82 -4.33 9.56 24.82
CA GLU A 82 -3.51 9.11 25.96
C GLU A 82 -2.67 7.87 25.64
N ASP A 83 -3.16 7.00 24.75
CA ASP A 83 -2.45 5.82 24.25
C ASP A 83 -1.40 6.12 23.15
N GLN A 84 -1.11 7.41 22.93
CA GLN A 84 -0.15 7.92 21.94
C GLN A 84 -0.52 7.63 20.47
N ARG A 85 -1.68 7.07 20.21
CA ARG A 85 -2.19 6.91 18.83
C ARG A 85 -2.85 8.19 18.36
N ILE A 86 -2.80 8.39 17.05
CA ILE A 86 -3.35 9.57 16.39
C ILE A 86 -4.58 9.14 15.58
N VAL A 87 -5.69 9.86 15.77
CA VAL A 87 -6.89 9.74 14.96
C VAL A 87 -7.11 11.06 14.22
N PHE A 88 -7.41 10.98 12.95
CA PHE A 88 -7.77 12.15 12.13
C PHE A 88 -9.28 12.23 12.02
N THR A 89 -9.79 13.47 11.96
CA THR A 89 -11.13 13.78 11.43
C THR A 89 -10.93 14.66 10.21
N ILE A 90 -11.48 14.25 9.07
CA ILE A 90 -11.23 14.88 7.77
C ILE A 90 -12.57 15.20 7.10
N PRO A 91 -12.86 16.48 6.76
CA PRO A 91 -14.03 16.82 5.96
C PRO A 91 -14.02 16.06 4.62
N TYR A 92 -15.15 15.53 4.23
CA TYR A 92 -15.27 14.73 3.03
C TYR A 92 -16.57 15.05 2.27
N LEU A 93 -16.45 15.41 0.99
CA LEU A 93 -17.56 15.73 0.09
C LEU A 93 -18.58 16.70 0.70
N ASP A 94 -18.12 17.69 1.47
CA ASP A 94 -18.90 18.74 2.13
C ASP A 94 -20.00 18.27 3.12
N GLN A 95 -20.41 17.01 3.05
CA GLN A 95 -21.53 16.44 3.81
C GLN A 95 -21.09 15.39 4.84
N PHE A 96 -19.85 14.96 4.81
CA PHE A 96 -19.35 13.85 5.62
C PHE A 96 -18.07 14.21 6.37
N THR A 97 -17.74 13.38 7.34
CA THR A 97 -16.44 13.36 8.00
C THR A 97 -15.88 11.96 7.98
N ILE A 98 -14.63 11.82 7.54
CA ILE A 98 -13.85 10.59 7.69
C ILE A 98 -13.15 10.61 9.05
N ILE A 99 -13.26 9.52 9.80
CA ILE A 99 -12.61 9.33 11.10
C ILE A 99 -11.67 8.12 10.98
N GLY A 100 -10.42 8.28 11.36
CA GLY A 100 -9.42 7.20 11.34
C GLY A 100 -8.01 7.76 11.52
N THR A 101 -7.06 6.90 11.73
CA THR A 101 -7.07 5.46 11.46
C THR A 101 -6.79 4.68 12.73
N THR A 102 -7.07 3.39 12.71
CA THR A 102 -6.55 2.44 13.69
C THR A 102 -5.18 1.90 13.26
N ASP A 103 -4.45 1.31 14.18
CA ASP A 103 -3.21 0.56 13.94
C ASP A 103 -3.29 -0.76 14.72
N ARG A 104 -3.49 -1.87 14.01
CA ARG A 104 -3.62 -3.20 14.58
C ARG A 104 -2.89 -4.22 13.72
N GLU A 105 -2.16 -5.13 14.36
CA GLU A 105 -1.57 -6.26 13.64
C GLU A 105 -2.65 -7.16 13.04
N TYR A 106 -2.45 -7.58 11.79
CA TYR A 106 -3.39 -8.38 11.02
C TYR A 106 -2.72 -9.66 10.49
N THR A 107 -3.35 -10.79 10.71
CA THR A 107 -2.82 -12.11 10.31
C THR A 107 -3.69 -12.82 9.27
N GLY A 108 -4.80 -12.19 8.85
CA GLY A 108 -5.73 -12.77 7.88
C GLY A 108 -5.36 -12.51 6.42
N ASP A 109 -6.28 -12.86 5.54
CA ASP A 109 -6.17 -12.55 4.11
C ASP A 109 -6.30 -11.03 3.87
N PRO A 110 -5.28 -10.35 3.32
CA PRO A 110 -5.34 -8.91 3.07
C PRO A 110 -6.54 -8.45 2.22
N ALA A 111 -7.05 -9.33 1.36
CA ALA A 111 -8.21 -9.03 0.52
C ALA A 111 -9.55 -9.05 1.28
N LYS A 112 -9.56 -9.56 2.52
CA LYS A 112 -10.78 -9.74 3.34
C LYS A 112 -10.77 -8.89 4.60
N VAL A 113 -9.86 -7.92 4.70
CA VAL A 113 -9.77 -7.07 5.88
C VAL A 113 -11.05 -6.24 6.06
N SER A 114 -11.56 -6.18 7.27
CA SER A 114 -12.71 -5.37 7.66
C SER A 114 -12.51 -4.82 9.07
N ILE A 115 -13.17 -3.72 9.38
CA ILE A 115 -13.15 -3.13 10.72
C ILE A 115 -13.76 -4.10 11.74
N THR A 116 -13.21 -4.10 12.94
CA THR A 116 -13.76 -4.86 14.07
C THR A 116 -14.64 -3.97 14.95
N GLU A 117 -15.49 -4.59 15.78
CA GLU A 117 -16.28 -3.90 16.79
C GLU A 117 -15.39 -3.05 17.71
N ALA A 118 -14.27 -3.60 18.16
CA ALA A 118 -13.33 -2.91 19.05
C ALA A 118 -12.69 -1.67 18.38
N GLU A 119 -12.40 -1.74 17.08
CA GLU A 119 -11.89 -0.58 16.33
C GLU A 119 -12.96 0.49 16.16
N THR A 120 -14.20 0.07 15.91
CA THR A 120 -15.36 0.97 15.82
C THR A 120 -15.54 1.72 17.12
N ASP A 121 -15.62 1.02 18.25
CA ASP A 121 -15.77 1.62 19.57
C ASP A 121 -14.61 2.55 19.92
N TYR A 122 -13.39 2.15 19.60
CA TYR A 122 -12.21 2.98 19.80
C TYR A 122 -12.33 4.31 19.05
N LEU A 123 -12.65 4.30 17.76
CA LEU A 123 -12.75 5.52 16.94
C LEU A 123 -13.90 6.42 17.42
N LEU A 124 -15.05 5.86 17.78
CA LEU A 124 -16.17 6.61 18.35
C LEU A 124 -15.80 7.25 19.69
N ASN A 125 -15.16 6.50 20.58
CA ASN A 125 -14.73 7.02 21.89
C ASN A 125 -13.74 8.17 21.76
N VAL A 126 -12.75 8.04 20.83
CA VAL A 126 -11.79 9.11 20.57
C VAL A 126 -12.50 10.38 20.09
N VAL A 127 -13.41 10.28 19.12
CA VAL A 127 -14.11 11.46 18.61
C VAL A 127 -15.02 12.06 19.68
N ASN A 128 -15.75 11.25 20.41
CA ASN A 128 -16.68 11.68 21.47
C ASN A 128 -15.96 12.36 22.63
N SER A 129 -14.69 12.06 22.88
CA SER A 129 -13.89 12.76 23.89
C SER A 129 -13.41 14.15 23.45
N HIS A 130 -13.38 14.43 22.13
CA HIS A 130 -12.86 15.69 21.58
C HIS A 130 -13.94 16.63 21.03
N PHE A 131 -15.09 16.11 20.64
CA PHE A 131 -16.17 16.89 20.04
C PHE A 131 -17.42 16.97 20.93
N LYS A 132 -18.13 18.12 20.89
CA LYS A 132 -19.38 18.29 21.62
C LYS A 132 -20.50 17.41 21.05
N GLN A 133 -20.54 17.27 19.72
CA GLN A 133 -21.47 16.36 19.06
C GLN A 133 -21.02 14.94 19.33
N GLN A 134 -21.89 14.16 19.93
CA GLN A 134 -21.63 12.75 20.24
C GLN A 134 -22.12 11.88 19.11
N LEU A 135 -21.32 10.91 18.72
CA LEU A 135 -21.62 9.92 17.69
C LEU A 135 -21.92 8.57 18.34
N SER A 136 -22.88 7.87 17.77
CA SER A 136 -23.21 6.48 18.06
C SER A 136 -22.87 5.58 16.87
N ARG A 137 -23.08 4.28 17.00
CA ARG A 137 -22.90 3.34 15.86
C ARG A 137 -23.92 3.59 14.76
N ASP A 138 -25.11 4.10 15.09
CA ASP A 138 -26.17 4.41 14.13
C ASP A 138 -25.82 5.59 13.21
N ASP A 139 -24.85 6.42 13.60
CA ASP A 139 -24.34 7.51 12.79
C ASP A 139 -23.31 7.06 11.74
N ILE A 140 -22.87 5.79 11.77
CA ILE A 140 -21.89 5.26 10.85
C ILE A 140 -22.55 4.93 9.52
N LEU A 141 -22.26 5.73 8.51
CA LEU A 141 -22.80 5.54 7.16
C LEU A 141 -22.04 4.47 6.37
N ARG A 142 -20.70 4.40 6.57
CA ARG A 142 -19.84 3.46 5.88
C ARG A 142 -18.53 3.27 6.64
N THR A 143 -17.93 2.11 6.43
CA THR A 143 -16.57 1.81 6.89
C THR A 143 -15.69 1.36 5.75
N TYR A 144 -14.39 1.56 5.88
CA TYR A 144 -13.41 0.91 5.02
C TYR A 144 -12.13 0.59 5.79
N SER A 145 -11.48 -0.47 5.38
CA SER A 145 -10.24 -0.95 6.01
C SER A 145 -9.23 -1.37 4.96
N GLY A 146 -7.97 -1.28 5.31
CA GLY A 146 -6.86 -1.76 4.50
C GLY A 146 -5.74 -2.26 5.38
N VAL A 147 -4.78 -2.95 4.78
CA VAL A 147 -3.55 -3.37 5.46
C VAL A 147 -2.36 -2.60 4.91
N ARG A 148 -1.47 -2.18 5.79
CA ARG A 148 -0.16 -1.63 5.45
C ARG A 148 0.85 -2.77 5.48
N PRO A 149 1.49 -3.11 4.35
CA PRO A 149 2.57 -4.09 4.33
C PRO A 149 3.86 -3.41 4.80
N LEU A 150 4.20 -3.55 6.06
CA LEU A 150 5.44 -3.02 6.61
C LEU A 150 6.54 -4.07 6.51
N CYS A 151 7.76 -3.66 6.11
CA CYS A 151 8.91 -4.54 6.13
C CYS A 151 9.21 -4.92 7.58
N ASN A 152 9.43 -6.20 7.85
CA ASN A 152 9.75 -6.66 9.20
C ASN A 152 11.18 -6.24 9.56
N ASP A 153 11.30 -5.29 10.49
CA ASP A 153 12.54 -4.72 11.01
C ASP A 153 12.84 -5.15 12.45
N GLU A 154 12.18 -6.24 12.91
CA GLU A 154 12.30 -6.79 14.27
C GLU A 154 11.74 -5.87 15.39
N SER A 155 11.06 -4.77 15.07
CA SER A 155 10.41 -3.92 16.06
C SER A 155 9.14 -4.57 16.61
N ASP A 156 9.01 -4.65 17.92
CA ASP A 156 7.81 -5.18 18.60
C ASP A 156 6.61 -4.22 18.55
N ASN A 157 6.86 -2.93 18.31
CA ASN A 157 5.80 -1.93 18.26
C ASN A 157 5.34 -1.66 16.81
N PRO A 158 4.09 -2.00 16.43
CA PRO A 158 3.56 -1.76 15.08
C PRO A 158 3.62 -0.30 14.62
N SER A 159 3.53 0.66 15.54
CA SER A 159 3.60 2.09 15.23
C SER A 159 5.03 2.59 15.01
N ALA A 160 6.04 1.85 15.49
CA ALA A 160 7.46 2.17 15.34
C ALA A 160 8.12 1.48 14.13
N VAL A 161 7.45 0.48 13.51
CA VAL A 161 7.97 -0.20 12.32
C VAL A 161 8.14 0.81 11.18
N THR A 162 9.30 0.75 10.52
CA THR A 162 9.57 1.67 9.41
C THR A 162 8.49 1.62 8.33
N ARG A 163 8.02 2.80 7.94
CA ARG A 163 7.05 2.94 6.83
C ARG A 163 7.75 3.25 5.51
N ASP A 164 9.06 3.18 5.49
CA ASP A 164 9.83 3.33 4.26
C ASP A 164 9.85 2.02 3.47
N TYR A 165 10.33 2.08 2.23
CA TYR A 165 10.44 0.90 1.40
C TYR A 165 11.83 0.29 1.48
N THR A 166 11.88 -1.03 1.33
CA THR A 166 13.11 -1.79 1.15
C THR A 166 13.10 -2.44 -0.22
N LEU A 167 14.17 -2.28 -0.98
CA LEU A 167 14.37 -2.91 -2.27
C LEU A 167 15.35 -4.08 -2.12
N SER A 168 14.98 -5.24 -2.61
CA SER A 168 15.85 -6.41 -2.65
C SER A 168 16.02 -6.86 -4.09
N LEU A 169 17.27 -6.86 -4.56
CA LEU A 169 17.66 -7.34 -5.87
C LEU A 169 18.35 -8.68 -5.73
N SER A 170 17.87 -9.70 -6.42
CA SER A 170 18.46 -11.03 -6.47
C SER A 170 18.65 -11.53 -7.89
N GLY A 171 19.65 -12.38 -8.05
CA GLY A 171 20.07 -12.98 -9.33
C GLY A 171 21.59 -13.02 -9.39
N ALA A 172 22.16 -14.17 -9.69
CA ALA A 172 23.59 -14.31 -9.93
C ALA A 172 24.01 -13.68 -11.28
N SER A 173 25.30 -13.53 -11.49
CA SER A 173 25.82 -13.05 -12.80
C SER A 173 25.33 -13.96 -13.94
N GLY A 174 24.70 -13.35 -14.94
CA GLY A 174 24.10 -14.08 -16.07
C GLY A 174 22.66 -14.56 -15.85
N GLU A 175 22.10 -14.39 -14.65
CA GLU A 175 20.70 -14.68 -14.38
C GLU A 175 19.81 -13.44 -14.58
N ALA A 176 18.55 -13.65 -14.97
CA ALA A 176 17.57 -12.58 -15.00
C ALA A 176 17.27 -12.07 -13.56
N PRO A 177 17.38 -10.75 -13.31
CA PRO A 177 17.18 -10.20 -11.97
C PRO A 177 15.74 -10.33 -11.50
N LEU A 178 15.57 -10.52 -10.17
CA LEU A 178 14.32 -10.30 -9.45
C LEU A 178 14.52 -9.08 -8.54
N LEU A 179 13.73 -8.05 -8.73
CA LEU A 179 13.65 -6.90 -7.83
C LEU A 179 12.35 -7.01 -7.03
N SER A 180 12.46 -7.10 -5.72
CA SER A 180 11.30 -7.16 -4.81
C SER A 180 11.19 -5.88 -3.99
N VAL A 181 9.97 -5.36 -3.89
CA VAL A 181 9.63 -4.12 -3.16
C VAL A 181 8.88 -4.49 -1.89
N PHE A 182 9.47 -4.21 -0.74
CA PHE A 182 8.86 -4.45 0.58
C PHE A 182 8.47 -3.11 1.22
N GLY A 183 7.22 -2.97 1.62
CA GLY A 183 6.70 -1.74 2.22
C GLY A 183 6.47 -0.61 1.22
N GLY A 184 6.60 0.62 1.72
CA GLY A 184 6.45 1.86 0.95
C GLY A 184 5.12 2.57 1.14
N LYS A 185 5.14 3.90 0.96
CA LYS A 185 3.98 4.79 1.06
C LYS A 185 3.50 5.18 -0.33
N LEU A 186 2.20 5.40 -0.47
CA LEU A 186 1.64 5.95 -1.71
C LEU A 186 2.31 7.29 -2.08
N THR A 187 2.63 8.12 -1.11
CA THR A 187 3.25 9.44 -1.32
C THR A 187 4.69 9.39 -1.81
N THR A 188 5.38 8.25 -1.69
CA THR A 188 6.78 8.07 -2.13
C THR A 188 6.89 7.26 -3.42
N TYR A 189 5.78 6.89 -4.06
CA TYR A 189 5.73 5.98 -5.21
C TYR A 189 6.70 6.35 -6.34
N ARG A 190 6.81 7.64 -6.68
CA ARG A 190 7.67 8.11 -7.77
C ARG A 190 9.15 7.89 -7.45
N LYS A 191 9.58 8.26 -6.23
CA LYS A 191 10.97 8.05 -5.79
C LYS A 191 11.31 6.57 -5.64
N LEU A 192 10.36 5.77 -5.14
CA LEU A 192 10.49 4.32 -5.10
C LEU A 192 10.70 3.74 -6.51
N ALA A 193 9.89 4.15 -7.48
CA ALA A 193 10.03 3.70 -8.86
C ALA A 193 11.38 4.09 -9.48
N GLU A 194 11.86 5.33 -9.25
CA GLU A 194 13.19 5.76 -9.69
C GLU A 194 14.31 4.94 -9.04
N SER A 195 14.21 4.65 -7.74
CA SER A 195 15.20 3.83 -7.02
C SER A 195 15.20 2.37 -7.53
N ALA A 196 14.02 1.82 -7.80
CA ALA A 196 13.87 0.48 -8.39
C ALA A 196 14.51 0.41 -9.78
N MET A 197 14.26 1.41 -10.63
CA MET A 197 14.87 1.49 -11.95
C MET A 197 16.39 1.65 -11.88
N ALA A 198 16.92 2.43 -10.94
CA ALA A 198 18.36 2.58 -10.76
C ALA A 198 19.03 1.24 -10.44
N GLN A 199 18.41 0.38 -9.61
CA GLN A 199 18.93 -0.96 -9.34
C GLN A 199 18.87 -1.89 -10.55
N LEU A 200 17.90 -1.73 -11.45
CA LEU A 200 17.76 -2.53 -12.66
C LEU A 200 18.64 -2.04 -13.82
N THR A 201 19.10 -0.79 -13.77
CA THR A 201 19.93 -0.19 -14.85
C THR A 201 21.09 -1.06 -15.31
N PRO A 202 21.88 -1.72 -14.44
CA PRO A 202 23.01 -2.55 -14.88
C PRO A 202 22.62 -3.75 -15.76
N PHE A 203 21.38 -4.16 -15.76
CA PHE A 203 20.89 -5.30 -16.54
C PHE A 203 20.35 -4.92 -17.93
N PHE A 204 20.35 -3.64 -18.26
CA PHE A 204 19.79 -3.14 -19.53
C PHE A 204 20.74 -2.17 -20.21
N THR A 205 20.93 -2.31 -21.51
CA THR A 205 21.88 -1.51 -22.30
C THR A 205 21.37 -0.14 -22.73
N GLN A 206 20.05 0.12 -22.61
CA GLN A 206 19.42 1.34 -23.16
C GLN A 206 18.39 1.91 -22.18
N ILE A 207 18.82 2.29 -20.97
CA ILE A 207 17.97 3.03 -20.03
C ILE A 207 18.23 4.52 -20.19
N LYS A 208 17.14 5.28 -20.40
CA LYS A 208 17.19 6.75 -20.41
C LYS A 208 17.31 7.29 -19.00
N PRO A 209 17.85 8.51 -18.81
CA PRO A 209 17.83 9.19 -17.50
C PRO A 209 16.42 9.31 -16.94
N SER A 210 16.32 9.45 -15.60
CA SER A 210 15.04 9.66 -14.92
C SER A 210 14.35 10.92 -15.45
N TRP A 211 13.07 10.82 -15.74
CA TRP A 211 12.24 11.89 -16.32
C TRP A 211 10.94 12.14 -15.53
N THR A 212 10.61 11.27 -14.59
CA THR A 212 9.32 11.26 -13.90
C THR A 212 9.07 12.51 -13.04
N ALA A 213 10.14 13.22 -12.64
CA ALA A 213 10.00 14.43 -11.81
C ALA A 213 9.31 15.59 -12.54
N ALA A 214 9.45 15.65 -13.87
CA ALA A 214 8.89 16.71 -14.72
C ALA A 214 7.71 16.20 -15.57
N ALA A 215 7.34 14.92 -15.45
CA ALA A 215 6.26 14.35 -16.23
C ALA A 215 4.91 14.59 -15.57
N THR A 216 3.96 15.04 -16.35
CA THR A 216 2.55 15.11 -15.95
C THR A 216 1.98 13.69 -15.85
N LEU A 217 1.20 13.42 -14.81
CA LEU A 217 0.47 12.16 -14.69
C LEU A 217 -0.65 12.09 -15.75
N PRO A 218 -0.98 10.90 -16.26
CA PRO A 218 -2.11 10.73 -17.18
C PRO A 218 -3.39 11.35 -16.61
N GLY A 219 -4.07 12.16 -17.40
CA GLY A 219 -5.26 12.92 -17.00
C GLY A 219 -4.95 14.26 -16.32
N GLY A 220 -3.68 14.63 -16.16
CA GLY A 220 -3.27 15.92 -15.58
C GLY A 220 -2.79 16.95 -16.60
N GLU A 221 -2.85 16.63 -17.90
CA GLU A 221 -2.30 17.48 -18.98
C GLU A 221 -2.90 18.88 -19.02
N ASP A 222 -4.20 18.99 -18.73
CA ASP A 222 -4.95 20.27 -18.76
C ASP A 222 -5.16 20.88 -17.36
N MET A 223 -4.63 20.27 -16.31
CA MET A 223 -4.79 20.72 -14.93
C MET A 223 -3.72 21.75 -14.54
N THR A 224 -3.88 22.98 -15.00
CA THR A 224 -2.92 24.06 -14.72
C THR A 224 -3.16 24.79 -13.40
N THR A 225 -4.32 24.60 -12.77
CA THR A 225 -4.70 25.24 -11.50
C THR A 225 -5.50 24.28 -10.61
N PRO A 226 -5.50 24.46 -9.26
CA PRO A 226 -6.36 23.70 -8.35
C PRO A 226 -7.85 23.77 -8.70
N GLN A 227 -8.32 24.88 -9.32
CA GLN A 227 -9.71 25.06 -9.74
C GLN A 227 -10.10 24.18 -10.94
N ALA A 228 -9.14 23.67 -11.69
CA ALA A 228 -9.41 22.72 -12.77
C ALA A 228 -9.84 21.33 -12.27
N LEU A 229 -9.81 21.11 -10.95
CA LEU A 229 -10.23 19.86 -10.28
C LEU A 229 -11.67 19.89 -9.77
N SER A 230 -12.37 21.03 -9.89
CA SER A 230 -13.75 21.22 -9.39
C SER A 230 -14.82 20.96 -10.45
#